data_0384f0bb2191d35a381c1cd7919fb6b8
#
_entry.id   0384f0bb2191d35a381c1cd7919fb6b8
#
_cell.length_a   1.000
_cell.length_b   1.000
_cell.length_c   1.000
_cell.angle_alpha   90.00
_cell.angle_beta   90.00
_cell.angle_gamma   90.00
#
_symmetry.space_group_name_H-M   'P 1'
#
loop_
_entity.id
_entity.type
_entity.pdbx_description
1 polymer ?
#
loop_
_entity_poly.entity_id
_entity_poly.type
_entity_poly.pdbx_seq_one_letter_code
_entity_poly.pdbx_strand_id
1 'polypeptide(L)'
;QALPAGKAKGIDVWSAAELKALPSRAYEDLAAVLTQVEAEGRWPEGLTGAIVTLLPKKSSHDPMAQRPISLLPMVYRLWAAARGAQLKSWIAAKGHSSAWGFGQGRGADTAAWVGAAQSEVAAAGGGHSFGAFVDCEKCYDHVSLHRLRCEGIAHGLAPLVGLATAQYAGARRIRWAGAIGRAVTPQYGIPAGCPLANGLLHLYLHTAMSNTQNDAKPASLRTYVDDWRLFAAGR
;
A
#
# COMPACT_ATOMS: atom_id res chain seq x y z
N GLN A 1 -8.01 -5.04 -15.36
CA GLN A 1 -7.10 -3.87 -15.35
C GLN A 1 -5.86 -4.23 -16.15
N ALA A 2 -5.57 -3.53 -17.23
CA ALA A 2 -4.39 -3.83 -18.05
C ALA A 2 -3.11 -3.56 -17.25
N LEU A 3 -2.19 -4.53 -17.20
CA LEU A 3 -0.84 -4.31 -16.68
C LEU A 3 -0.17 -3.21 -17.53
N PRO A 4 0.35 -2.14 -16.92
CA PRO A 4 1.01 -1.07 -17.69
C PRO A 4 2.23 -1.61 -18.46
N ALA A 5 2.34 -1.27 -19.73
CA ALA A 5 3.53 -1.56 -20.52
C ALA A 5 4.75 -0.80 -19.94
N GLY A 6 5.95 -1.33 -20.15
CA GLY A 6 7.20 -0.67 -19.75
C GLY A 6 7.56 -0.74 -18.25
N LYS A 7 6.84 -1.50 -17.44
CA LYS A 7 7.25 -1.74 -16.05
C LYS A 7 8.46 -2.68 -15.98
N ALA A 8 9.39 -2.37 -15.06
CA ALA A 8 10.56 -3.20 -14.82
C ALA A 8 10.18 -4.62 -14.38
N LYS A 9 10.97 -5.59 -14.84
CA LYS A 9 10.82 -7.01 -14.50
C LYS A 9 11.14 -7.25 -13.03
N GLY A 10 10.41 -8.20 -12.42
CA GLY A 10 10.71 -8.71 -11.08
C GLY A 10 11.79 -9.81 -11.11
N ILE A 11 11.92 -10.54 -10.02
CA ILE A 11 12.85 -11.68 -9.90
C ILE A 11 12.49 -12.84 -10.83
N ASP A 12 11.22 -12.96 -11.21
CA ASP A 12 10.69 -13.93 -12.17
C ASP A 12 11.00 -13.59 -13.63
N VAL A 13 11.66 -12.48 -13.88
CA VAL A 13 12.14 -11.98 -15.18
C VAL A 13 11.02 -11.75 -16.21
N TRP A 14 9.75 -11.92 -15.86
CA TRP A 14 8.63 -11.66 -16.76
C TRP A 14 8.36 -10.17 -16.93
N SER A 15 8.03 -9.78 -18.17
CA SER A 15 7.50 -8.45 -18.49
C SER A 15 5.99 -8.50 -18.69
N ALA A 16 5.34 -7.35 -18.56
CA ALA A 16 3.91 -7.23 -18.87
C ALA A 16 3.60 -7.53 -20.35
N ALA A 17 4.55 -7.24 -21.27
CA ALA A 17 4.40 -7.52 -22.69
C ALA A 17 4.42 -9.02 -22.97
N GLU A 18 5.36 -9.76 -22.37
CA GLU A 18 5.46 -11.21 -22.49
C GLU A 18 4.21 -11.90 -21.95
N LEU A 19 3.72 -11.48 -20.76
CA LEU A 19 2.46 -12.01 -20.22
C LEU A 19 1.29 -11.76 -21.17
N LYS A 20 1.18 -10.57 -21.76
CA LYS A 20 0.09 -10.25 -22.70
C LYS A 20 0.15 -11.03 -24.01
N ALA A 21 1.34 -11.49 -24.40
CA ALA A 21 1.53 -12.30 -25.59
C ALA A 21 1.24 -13.80 -25.39
N LEU A 22 0.95 -14.23 -24.15
CA LEU A 22 0.62 -15.62 -23.87
C LEU A 22 -0.67 -16.05 -24.57
N PRO A 23 -0.75 -17.30 -25.09
CA PRO A 23 -1.98 -17.85 -25.64
C PRO A 23 -3.02 -18.11 -24.55
N SER A 24 -4.30 -18.17 -24.92
CA SER A 24 -5.41 -18.36 -23.97
C SER A 24 -5.20 -19.55 -23.03
N ARG A 25 -4.69 -20.66 -23.52
CA ARG A 25 -4.38 -21.87 -22.73
C ARG A 25 -3.40 -21.58 -21.57
N ALA A 26 -2.37 -20.77 -21.80
CA ALA A 26 -1.42 -20.40 -20.76
C ALA A 26 -2.04 -19.53 -19.66
N TYR A 27 -3.06 -18.73 -19.98
CA TYR A 27 -3.83 -18.01 -18.96
C TYR A 27 -4.69 -18.95 -18.10
N GLU A 28 -5.26 -20.00 -18.68
CA GLU A 28 -6.02 -21.02 -17.96
C GLU A 28 -5.10 -21.77 -17.00
N ASP A 29 -3.93 -22.19 -17.47
CA ASP A 29 -2.91 -22.86 -16.64
C ASP A 29 -2.41 -21.93 -15.51
N LEU A 30 -2.15 -20.66 -15.81
CA LEU A 30 -1.76 -19.66 -14.80
C LEU A 30 -2.87 -19.43 -13.77
N ALA A 31 -4.13 -19.37 -14.20
CA ALA A 31 -5.27 -19.24 -13.29
C ALA A 31 -5.39 -20.46 -12.37
N ALA A 32 -5.18 -21.67 -12.88
CA ALA A 32 -5.14 -22.90 -12.08
C ALA A 32 -4.03 -22.84 -11.02
N VAL A 33 -2.80 -22.44 -11.40
CA VAL A 33 -1.69 -22.26 -10.46
C VAL A 33 -2.02 -21.23 -9.38
N LEU A 34 -2.59 -20.08 -9.74
CA LEU A 34 -2.97 -19.06 -8.76
C LEU A 34 -4.09 -19.53 -7.82
N THR A 35 -5.03 -20.32 -8.34
CA THR A 35 -6.08 -20.98 -7.51
C THR A 35 -5.46 -21.92 -6.50
N GLN A 36 -4.48 -22.72 -6.92
CA GLN A 36 -3.74 -23.62 -6.01
C GLN A 36 -2.96 -22.84 -4.95
N VAL A 37 -2.27 -21.75 -5.33
CA VAL A 37 -1.57 -20.86 -4.39
C VAL A 37 -2.54 -20.32 -3.32
N GLU A 38 -3.75 -19.95 -3.71
CA GLU A 38 -4.78 -19.50 -2.76
C GLU A 38 -5.29 -20.62 -1.85
N ALA A 39 -5.50 -21.80 -2.39
CA ALA A 39 -5.93 -22.96 -1.62
C ALA A 39 -4.87 -23.41 -0.60
N GLU A 40 -3.59 -23.40 -1.00
CA GLU A 40 -2.47 -23.75 -0.13
C GLU A 40 -2.06 -22.62 0.83
N GLY A 41 -2.47 -21.38 0.58
CA GLY A 41 -2.09 -20.20 1.38
C GLY A 41 -0.60 -19.85 1.32
N ARG A 42 0.13 -20.32 0.31
CA ARG A 42 1.58 -20.12 0.15
C ARG A 42 1.99 -19.95 -1.31
N TRP A 43 3.04 -19.17 -1.53
CA TRP A 43 3.66 -19.03 -2.84
C TRP A 43 4.63 -20.19 -3.12
N PRO A 44 4.76 -20.61 -4.39
CA PRO A 44 5.83 -21.51 -4.80
C PRO A 44 7.21 -20.92 -4.50
N GLU A 45 8.17 -21.79 -4.23
CA GLU A 45 9.56 -21.39 -4.09
C GLU A 45 10.05 -20.68 -5.39
N GLY A 46 10.82 -19.61 -5.23
CA GLY A 46 11.28 -18.79 -6.35
C GLY A 46 10.31 -17.69 -6.80
N LEU A 47 9.02 -17.74 -6.42
CA LEU A 47 8.06 -16.66 -6.67
C LEU A 47 7.90 -15.68 -5.49
N THR A 48 8.67 -15.88 -4.41
CA THR A 48 8.70 -14.97 -3.25
C THR A 48 9.91 -14.05 -3.29
N GLY A 49 9.78 -12.87 -2.69
CA GLY A 49 10.87 -11.90 -2.59
C GLY A 49 10.84 -10.82 -3.66
N ALA A 50 11.85 -9.96 -3.65
CA ALA A 50 11.93 -8.82 -4.55
C ALA A 50 13.36 -8.35 -4.78
N ILE A 51 13.57 -7.66 -5.91
CA ILE A 51 14.74 -6.79 -6.11
C ILE A 51 14.31 -5.37 -5.71
N VAL A 52 15.04 -4.76 -4.78
CA VAL A 52 14.83 -3.37 -4.37
C VAL A 52 15.83 -2.49 -5.12
N THR A 53 15.33 -1.62 -5.97
CA THR A 53 16.14 -0.63 -6.70
C THR A 53 16.03 0.71 -5.98
N LEU A 54 17.17 1.36 -5.72
CA LEU A 54 17.20 2.68 -5.11
C LEU A 54 17.15 3.74 -6.21
N LEU A 55 16.16 4.63 -6.13
CA LEU A 55 15.99 5.75 -7.04
C LEU A 55 16.41 7.06 -6.35
N PRO A 56 17.14 7.94 -7.04
CA PRO A 56 17.54 9.23 -6.47
C PRO A 56 16.34 10.07 -6.04
N LYS A 57 16.32 10.51 -4.78
CA LYS A 57 15.36 11.50 -4.28
C LYS A 57 15.87 12.93 -4.50
N LYS A 58 17.19 13.12 -4.46
CA LYS A 58 17.95 14.36 -4.72
C LYS A 58 19.29 13.94 -5.32
N SER A 59 20.15 14.88 -5.66
CA SER A 59 21.53 14.63 -6.13
C SER A 59 22.48 14.06 -5.05
N SER A 60 21.96 13.28 -4.13
CA SER A 60 22.73 12.62 -3.06
C SER A 60 23.17 11.23 -3.48
N HIS A 61 24.43 10.88 -3.18
CA HIS A 61 24.96 9.52 -3.32
C HIS A 61 24.74 8.65 -2.08
N ASP A 62 24.12 9.20 -1.03
CA ASP A 62 23.77 8.43 0.18
C ASP A 62 22.62 7.44 -0.12
N PRO A 63 22.84 6.13 0.05
CA PRO A 63 21.79 5.13 -0.14
C PRO A 63 20.55 5.36 0.73
N MET A 64 20.72 5.92 1.93
CA MET A 64 19.64 6.20 2.88
C MET A 64 18.75 7.38 2.43
N ALA A 65 19.28 8.25 1.57
CA ALA A 65 18.54 9.36 0.98
C ALA A 65 17.80 8.98 -0.32
N GLN A 66 17.88 7.72 -0.76
CA GLN A 66 17.23 7.22 -1.96
C GLN A 66 15.79 6.71 -1.67
N ARG A 67 14.97 6.63 -2.73
CA ARG A 67 13.66 6.00 -2.65
C ARG A 67 13.76 4.52 -3.04
N PRO A 68 13.48 3.59 -2.12
CA PRO A 68 13.44 2.17 -2.48
C PRO A 68 12.19 1.87 -3.34
N ILE A 69 12.38 1.21 -4.46
CA ILE A 69 11.29 0.66 -5.29
C ILE A 69 11.48 -0.85 -5.37
N SER A 70 10.47 -1.60 -4.95
CA SER A 70 10.50 -3.06 -4.96
C SER A 70 9.98 -3.61 -6.29
N LEU A 71 10.82 -4.35 -6.97
CA LEU A 71 10.46 -5.09 -8.18
C LEU A 71 9.98 -6.49 -7.77
N LEU A 72 8.70 -6.58 -7.49
CA LEU A 72 8.00 -7.83 -7.15
C LEU A 72 7.83 -8.73 -8.39
N PRO A 73 7.72 -10.06 -8.24
CA PRO A 73 7.43 -10.98 -9.33
C PRO A 73 6.21 -10.52 -10.13
N MET A 74 6.25 -10.65 -11.44
CA MET A 74 5.15 -10.22 -12.30
C MET A 74 3.90 -11.09 -12.07
N VAL A 75 4.08 -12.37 -11.78
CA VAL A 75 2.99 -13.29 -11.42
C VAL A 75 2.27 -12.82 -10.15
N TYR A 76 3.03 -12.43 -9.11
CA TYR A 76 2.44 -11.82 -7.91
C TYR A 76 1.68 -10.53 -8.24
N ARG A 77 2.27 -9.64 -9.06
CA ARG A 77 1.63 -8.37 -9.43
C ARG A 77 0.33 -8.57 -10.20
N LEU A 78 0.24 -9.62 -11.03
CA LEU A 78 -0.98 -10.01 -11.72
C LEU A 78 -2.05 -10.47 -10.72
N TRP A 79 -1.70 -11.38 -9.81
CA TRP A 79 -2.58 -11.81 -8.73
C TRP A 79 -3.05 -10.64 -7.87
N ALA A 80 -2.15 -9.79 -7.41
CA ALA A 80 -2.45 -8.63 -6.60
C ALA A 80 -3.39 -7.63 -7.33
N ALA A 81 -3.22 -7.45 -8.64
CA ALA A 81 -4.12 -6.61 -9.44
C ALA A 81 -5.52 -7.22 -9.53
N ALA A 82 -5.64 -8.54 -9.70
CA ALA A 82 -6.91 -9.26 -9.73
C ALA A 82 -7.63 -9.18 -8.37
N ARG A 83 -6.90 -9.45 -7.27
CA ARG A 83 -7.44 -9.41 -5.90
C ARG A 83 -7.64 -7.99 -5.36
N GLY A 84 -7.03 -6.98 -5.97
CA GLY A 84 -7.23 -5.58 -5.63
C GLY A 84 -8.69 -5.12 -5.68
N ALA A 85 -9.52 -5.76 -6.49
CA ALA A 85 -10.96 -5.49 -6.53
C ALA A 85 -11.64 -5.83 -5.19
N GLN A 86 -11.27 -6.97 -4.57
CA GLN A 86 -11.80 -7.38 -3.26
C GLN A 86 -11.45 -6.36 -2.16
N LEU A 87 -10.20 -5.89 -2.15
CA LEU A 87 -9.75 -4.88 -1.19
C LEU A 87 -10.44 -3.53 -1.41
N LYS A 88 -10.64 -3.12 -2.66
CA LYS A 88 -11.41 -1.91 -3.00
C LYS A 88 -12.86 -2.01 -2.55
N SER A 89 -13.51 -3.16 -2.74
CA SER A 89 -14.88 -3.39 -2.27
C SER A 89 -14.97 -3.31 -0.74
N TRP A 90 -13.99 -3.86 -0.02
CA TRP A 90 -13.92 -3.75 1.43
C TRP A 90 -13.74 -2.27 1.87
N ILE A 91 -12.84 -1.52 1.22
CA ILE A 91 -12.63 -0.09 1.52
C ILE A 91 -13.90 0.71 1.27
N ALA A 92 -14.63 0.44 0.18
CA ALA A 92 -15.88 1.12 -0.13
C ALA A 92 -16.98 0.85 0.90
N ALA A 93 -17.04 -0.38 1.43
CA ALA A 93 -18.09 -0.81 2.37
C ALA A 93 -17.75 -0.53 3.83
N LYS A 94 -16.49 -0.64 4.22
CA LYS A 94 -16.03 -0.63 5.62
C LYS A 94 -14.83 0.28 5.89
N GLY A 95 -14.29 0.94 4.87
CA GLY A 95 -13.15 1.84 5.03
C GLY A 95 -13.48 3.01 5.94
N HIS A 96 -12.48 3.50 6.67
CA HIS A 96 -12.67 4.59 7.61
C HIS A 96 -13.03 5.89 6.89
N SER A 97 -14.06 6.61 7.39
CA SER A 97 -14.58 7.83 6.74
C SER A 97 -13.55 8.97 6.69
N SER A 98 -12.63 9.01 7.65
CA SER A 98 -11.54 10.00 7.68
C SER A 98 -10.41 9.73 6.70
N ALA A 99 -10.35 8.52 6.08
CA ALA A 99 -9.28 8.17 5.18
C ALA A 99 -9.50 8.70 3.76
N TRP A 100 -8.53 9.45 3.27
CA TRP A 100 -8.43 9.99 1.92
C TRP A 100 -7.27 9.34 1.18
N GLY A 101 -7.22 9.46 -0.14
CA GLY A 101 -6.27 8.70 -0.96
C GLY A 101 -6.75 7.30 -1.33
N PHE A 102 -7.95 6.90 -0.82
CA PHE A 102 -8.59 5.62 -1.06
C PHE A 102 -10.04 5.85 -1.52
N GLY A 103 -10.37 5.33 -2.70
CA GLY A 103 -11.71 5.45 -3.25
C GLY A 103 -11.93 6.66 -4.16
N GLN A 104 -13.12 6.70 -4.77
CA GLN A 104 -13.50 7.75 -5.72
C GLN A 104 -13.77 9.08 -5.01
N GLY A 105 -13.31 10.18 -5.59
CA GLY A 105 -13.55 11.53 -5.06
C GLY A 105 -12.76 11.87 -3.80
N ARG A 106 -11.79 11.04 -3.38
CA ARG A 106 -10.97 11.25 -2.18
C ARG A 106 -9.50 11.48 -2.53
N GLY A 107 -9.24 12.36 -3.50
CA GLY A 107 -7.90 12.77 -3.91
C GLY A 107 -7.24 13.75 -2.94
N ALA A 108 -5.95 14.01 -3.12
CA ALA A 108 -5.18 14.96 -2.31
C ALA A 108 -5.70 16.39 -2.47
N ASP A 109 -6.05 16.78 -3.69
CA ASP A 109 -6.65 18.06 -4.05
C ASP A 109 -7.96 18.30 -3.28
N THR A 110 -8.86 17.32 -3.28
CA THR A 110 -10.13 17.38 -2.55
C THR A 110 -9.90 17.41 -1.04
N ALA A 111 -8.93 16.64 -0.52
CA ALA A 111 -8.58 16.67 0.91
C ALA A 111 -8.07 18.05 1.34
N ALA A 112 -7.22 18.69 0.53
CA ALA A 112 -6.70 20.03 0.77
C ALA A 112 -7.81 21.08 0.71
N TRP A 113 -8.66 21.03 -0.32
CA TRP A 113 -9.78 21.96 -0.49
C TRP A 113 -10.77 21.91 0.69
N VAL A 114 -11.20 20.71 1.09
CA VAL A 114 -12.11 20.56 2.25
C VAL A 114 -11.46 21.10 3.53
N GLY A 115 -10.13 20.91 3.69
CA GLY A 115 -9.39 21.46 4.82
C GLY A 115 -9.37 22.99 4.83
N ALA A 116 -9.15 23.62 3.69
CA ALA A 116 -9.19 25.07 3.55
C ALA A 116 -10.61 25.62 3.82
N ALA A 117 -11.63 25.03 3.18
CA ALA A 117 -13.03 25.44 3.38
C ALA A 117 -13.47 25.36 4.85
N GLN A 118 -13.06 24.33 5.59
CA GLN A 118 -13.35 24.25 7.03
C GLN A 118 -12.75 25.41 7.83
N SER A 119 -11.52 25.82 7.50
CA SER A 119 -10.86 26.94 8.16
C SER A 119 -11.54 28.27 7.82
N GLU A 120 -11.94 28.47 6.57
CA GLU A 120 -12.66 29.68 6.12
C GLU A 120 -14.05 29.79 6.78
N VAL A 121 -14.79 28.67 6.85
CA VAL A 121 -16.10 28.65 7.53
C VAL A 121 -15.97 29.00 9.00
N ALA A 122 -14.94 28.48 9.70
CA ALA A 122 -14.69 28.82 11.09
C ALA A 122 -14.39 30.32 11.26
N ALA A 123 -13.55 30.89 10.41
CA ALA A 123 -13.21 32.30 10.42
C ALA A 123 -14.42 33.20 10.10
N ALA A 124 -15.22 32.87 9.10
CA ALA A 124 -16.44 33.60 8.74
C ALA A 124 -17.49 33.60 9.86
N GLY A 125 -17.52 32.55 10.69
CA GLY A 125 -18.34 32.46 11.90
C GLY A 125 -17.78 33.21 13.12
N GLY A 126 -16.70 34.01 12.96
CA GLY A 126 -16.03 34.71 14.04
C GLY A 126 -15.27 33.81 15.02
N GLY A 127 -14.99 32.58 14.62
CA GLY A 127 -14.26 31.60 15.41
C GLY A 127 -12.82 31.42 14.98
N HIS A 128 -12.12 30.56 15.70
CA HIS A 128 -10.76 30.14 15.41
C HIS A 128 -10.71 28.69 14.98
N SER A 129 -9.73 28.32 14.16
CA SER A 129 -9.48 26.93 13.80
C SER A 129 -8.04 26.54 14.16
N PHE A 130 -7.90 25.30 14.62
CA PHE A 130 -6.60 24.70 14.93
C PHE A 130 -6.41 23.46 14.08
N GLY A 131 -5.20 23.26 13.56
CA GLY A 131 -4.82 22.06 12.83
C GLY A 131 -3.52 21.51 13.36
N ALA A 132 -3.50 20.21 13.70
CA ALA A 132 -2.28 19.46 13.95
C ALA A 132 -2.03 18.56 12.74
N PHE A 133 -0.80 18.59 12.22
CA PHE A 133 -0.35 17.74 11.11
C PHE A 133 0.70 16.78 11.63
N VAL A 134 0.50 15.51 11.35
CA VAL A 134 1.41 14.43 11.76
C VAL A 134 1.83 13.69 10.50
N ASP A 135 3.14 13.67 10.25
CA ASP A 135 3.79 12.88 9.20
C ASP A 135 4.32 11.57 9.81
N CYS A 136 3.95 10.45 9.20
CA CYS A 136 4.47 9.14 9.61
C CYS A 136 5.73 8.82 8.82
N GLU A 137 6.90 9.08 9.41
CA GLU A 137 8.18 8.81 8.76
C GLU A 137 8.27 7.35 8.29
N LYS A 138 8.52 7.15 6.98
CA LYS A 138 8.66 5.83 6.35
C LYS A 138 7.52 4.88 6.70
N CYS A 139 6.28 5.36 6.75
CA CYS A 139 5.10 4.64 7.22
C CYS A 139 5.01 3.21 6.67
N TYR A 140 5.19 3.04 5.35
CA TYR A 140 5.15 1.71 4.71
C TYR A 140 6.23 0.76 5.22
N ASP A 141 7.43 1.26 5.53
CA ASP A 141 8.56 0.44 5.97
C ASP A 141 8.37 -0.07 7.42
N HIS A 142 7.58 0.63 8.22
CA HIS A 142 7.30 0.29 9.61
C HIS A 142 6.07 -0.59 9.83
N VAL A 143 5.34 -0.97 8.78
CA VAL A 143 4.19 -1.85 8.89
C VAL A 143 4.60 -3.23 9.40
N SER A 144 4.12 -3.63 10.56
CA SER A 144 4.29 -4.99 11.08
C SER A 144 3.48 -5.99 10.25
N LEU A 145 4.14 -6.97 9.63
CA LEU A 145 3.47 -7.99 8.84
C LEU A 145 2.56 -8.87 9.71
N HIS A 146 2.95 -9.11 10.96
CA HIS A 146 2.12 -9.84 11.93
C HIS A 146 0.82 -9.09 12.23
N ARG A 147 0.91 -7.81 12.60
CA ARG A 147 -0.26 -6.98 12.88
C ARG A 147 -1.16 -6.83 11.66
N LEU A 148 -0.59 -6.67 10.47
CA LEU A 148 -1.36 -6.62 9.22
C LEU A 148 -2.17 -7.89 8.99
N ARG A 149 -1.62 -9.08 9.34
CA ARG A 149 -2.35 -10.35 9.29
C ARG A 149 -3.50 -10.37 10.29
N CYS A 150 -3.30 -9.87 11.51
CA CYS A 150 -4.37 -9.77 12.51
C CYS A 150 -5.52 -8.88 12.03
N GLU A 151 -5.22 -7.72 11.44
CA GLU A 151 -6.23 -6.84 10.83
C GLU A 151 -6.93 -7.55 9.66
N GLY A 152 -6.19 -8.29 8.83
CA GLY A 152 -6.78 -9.11 7.76
C GLY A 152 -7.78 -10.14 8.26
N ILE A 153 -7.49 -10.80 9.37
CA ILE A 153 -8.40 -11.77 10.00
C ILE A 153 -9.63 -11.05 10.54
N ALA A 154 -9.44 -9.97 11.30
CA ALA A 154 -10.53 -9.21 11.92
C ALA A 154 -11.52 -8.65 10.89
N HIS A 155 -11.05 -8.34 9.68
CA HIS A 155 -11.85 -7.76 8.61
C HIS A 155 -12.29 -8.75 7.52
N GLY A 156 -12.07 -10.04 7.68
CA GLY A 156 -12.48 -11.08 6.72
C GLY A 156 -11.65 -11.10 5.43
N LEU A 157 -10.42 -10.61 5.47
CA LEU A 157 -9.47 -10.55 4.36
C LEU A 157 -8.26 -11.48 4.55
N ALA A 158 -8.36 -12.46 5.47
CA ALA A 158 -7.25 -13.32 5.88
C ALA A 158 -6.50 -13.98 4.69
N PRO A 159 -7.15 -14.59 3.69
CA PRO A 159 -6.45 -15.23 2.57
C PRO A 159 -5.64 -14.23 1.73
N LEU A 160 -6.24 -13.07 1.42
CA LEU A 160 -5.58 -12.01 0.64
C LEU A 160 -4.37 -11.46 1.39
N VAL A 161 -4.54 -11.10 2.67
CA VAL A 161 -3.49 -10.51 3.50
C VAL A 161 -2.41 -11.55 3.82
N GLY A 162 -2.80 -12.81 4.03
CA GLY A 162 -1.88 -13.93 4.25
C GLY A 162 -0.90 -14.09 3.10
N LEU A 163 -1.39 -14.18 1.88
CA LEU A 163 -0.56 -14.32 0.67
C LEU A 163 0.27 -13.06 0.38
N ALA A 164 -0.30 -11.85 0.57
CA ALA A 164 0.44 -10.61 0.40
C ALA A 164 1.61 -10.53 1.38
N THR A 165 1.38 -10.81 2.67
CA THR A 165 2.42 -10.78 3.70
C THR A 165 3.46 -11.90 3.55
N ALA A 166 3.07 -13.08 3.04
CA ALA A 166 4.01 -14.15 2.68
C ALA A 166 4.98 -13.67 1.58
N GLN A 167 4.48 -12.95 0.57
CA GLN A 167 5.31 -12.32 -0.45
C GLN A 167 6.23 -11.24 0.14
N TYR A 168 5.75 -10.43 1.09
CA TYR A 168 6.53 -9.36 1.71
C TYR A 168 7.63 -9.87 2.62
N ALA A 169 7.43 -11.00 3.26
CA ALA A 169 8.43 -11.70 4.06
C ALA A 169 9.50 -12.41 3.23
N GLY A 170 9.31 -12.51 1.91
CA GLY A 170 10.29 -13.09 1.00
C GLY A 170 11.59 -12.27 0.93
N ALA A 171 12.69 -12.96 0.60
CA ALA A 171 14.02 -12.36 0.57
C ALA A 171 14.11 -11.17 -0.40
N ARG A 172 14.71 -10.08 0.04
CA ARG A 172 14.96 -8.88 -0.77
C ARG A 172 16.44 -8.70 -1.05
N ARG A 173 16.77 -8.33 -2.29
CA ARG A 173 18.14 -7.98 -2.69
C ARG A 173 18.16 -6.53 -3.16
N ILE A 174 19.02 -5.71 -2.57
CA ILE A 174 19.18 -4.32 -3.00
C ILE A 174 20.05 -4.28 -4.25
N ARG A 175 19.57 -3.59 -5.27
CA ARG A 175 20.32 -3.29 -6.50
C ARG A 175 20.61 -1.79 -6.55
N TRP A 176 21.90 -1.46 -6.61
CA TRP A 176 22.37 -0.08 -6.72
C TRP A 176 23.65 0.01 -7.52
N ALA A 177 23.77 1.01 -8.41
CA ALA A 177 24.94 1.25 -9.25
C ALA A 177 25.44 -0.01 -10.00
N GLY A 178 24.51 -0.86 -10.47
CA GLY A 178 24.84 -2.09 -11.19
C GLY A 178 25.19 -3.29 -10.31
N ALA A 179 25.43 -3.10 -9.02
CA ALA A 179 25.69 -4.17 -8.07
C ALA A 179 24.39 -4.70 -7.43
N ILE A 180 24.38 -5.99 -7.06
CA ILE A 180 23.29 -6.64 -6.30
C ILE A 180 23.86 -7.13 -4.98
N GLY A 181 23.29 -6.65 -3.87
CA GLY A 181 23.66 -7.04 -2.54
C GLY A 181 23.19 -8.44 -2.14
N ARG A 182 23.62 -8.88 -0.94
CA ARG A 182 23.13 -10.11 -0.34
C ARG A 182 21.62 -10.06 -0.10
N ALA A 183 20.99 -11.24 0.00
CA ALA A 183 19.59 -11.35 0.36
C ALA A 183 19.37 -10.99 1.84
N VAL A 184 18.30 -10.24 2.11
CA VAL A 184 17.85 -9.88 3.46
C VAL A 184 16.38 -10.28 3.57
N THR A 185 16.01 -10.95 4.65
CA THR A 185 14.62 -11.32 4.93
C THR A 185 13.99 -10.26 5.85
N PRO A 186 13.03 -9.46 5.37
CA PRO A 186 12.40 -8.42 6.18
C PRO A 186 11.32 -9.02 7.08
N GLN A 187 11.12 -8.42 8.26
CA GLN A 187 10.01 -8.72 9.16
C GLN A 187 8.93 -7.63 9.11
N TYR A 188 9.23 -6.49 8.49
CA TYR A 188 8.40 -5.32 8.41
C TYR A 188 8.33 -4.80 6.97
N GLY A 189 7.33 -3.99 6.74
CA GLY A 189 7.19 -3.15 5.57
C GLY A 189 6.37 -3.75 4.44
N ILE A 190 5.50 -2.89 3.90
CA ILE A 190 4.80 -3.10 2.64
C ILE A 190 5.71 -2.62 1.51
N PRO A 191 6.10 -3.48 0.55
CA PRO A 191 7.01 -3.10 -0.51
C PRO A 191 6.46 -1.96 -1.39
N ALA A 192 7.22 -0.88 -1.56
CA ALA A 192 6.90 0.17 -2.51
C ALA A 192 6.83 -0.40 -3.93
N GLY A 193 5.72 -0.20 -4.62
CA GLY A 193 5.43 -0.78 -5.94
C GLY A 193 4.48 -1.98 -5.92
N CYS A 194 4.01 -2.40 -4.75
CA CYS A 194 2.94 -3.39 -4.65
C CYS A 194 1.59 -2.79 -5.05
N PRO A 195 0.80 -3.45 -5.93
CA PRO A 195 -0.54 -2.96 -6.31
C PRO A 195 -1.53 -2.86 -5.15
N LEU A 196 -1.33 -3.62 -4.07
CA LEU A 196 -2.18 -3.62 -2.87
C LEU A 196 -1.70 -2.64 -1.79
N ALA A 197 -0.55 -1.97 -1.96
CA ALA A 197 0.15 -1.25 -0.89
C ALA A 197 -0.76 -0.25 -0.15
N ASN A 198 -1.40 0.66 -0.89
CA ASN A 198 -2.25 1.68 -0.29
C ASN A 198 -3.44 1.08 0.44
N GLY A 199 -4.13 0.11 -0.17
CA GLY A 199 -5.29 -0.53 0.46
C GLY A 199 -4.93 -1.34 1.71
N LEU A 200 -3.77 -2.00 1.72
CA LEU A 200 -3.27 -2.72 2.90
C LEU A 200 -2.80 -1.77 4.00
N LEU A 201 -2.24 -0.61 3.64
CA LEU A 201 -1.94 0.43 4.62
C LEU A 201 -3.23 0.97 5.27
N HIS A 202 -4.29 1.22 4.46
CA HIS A 202 -5.59 1.61 4.98
C HIS A 202 -6.15 0.57 5.97
N LEU A 203 -6.09 -0.72 5.60
CA LEU A 203 -6.50 -1.81 6.49
C LEU A 203 -5.68 -1.81 7.79
N TYR A 204 -4.36 -1.68 7.70
CA TYR A 204 -3.46 -1.66 8.84
C TYR A 204 -3.73 -0.50 9.81
N LEU A 205 -4.06 0.68 9.28
CA LEU A 205 -4.31 1.90 10.05
C LEU A 205 -5.77 2.03 10.51
N HIS A 206 -6.68 1.16 10.05
CA HIS A 206 -8.13 1.30 10.29
C HIS A 206 -8.49 1.43 11.76
N THR A 207 -7.99 0.51 12.60
CA THR A 207 -8.23 0.53 14.05
C THR A 207 -7.61 1.77 14.71
N ALA A 208 -6.39 2.17 14.29
CA ALA A 208 -5.73 3.38 14.80
C ALA A 208 -6.52 4.65 14.46
N MET A 209 -7.02 4.77 13.21
CA MET A 209 -7.86 5.89 12.79
C MET A 209 -9.15 5.98 13.63
N SER A 210 -9.79 4.83 13.89
CA SER A 210 -11.01 4.76 14.70
C SER A 210 -10.76 5.22 16.14
N ASN A 211 -9.69 4.75 16.76
CA ASN A 211 -9.32 5.13 18.12
C ASN A 211 -8.99 6.64 18.18
N THR A 212 -8.12 7.12 17.28
CA THR A 212 -7.75 8.54 17.23
C THR A 212 -8.97 9.45 17.03
N GLN A 213 -9.91 9.08 16.14
CA GLN A 213 -11.13 9.88 15.94
C GLN A 213 -12.01 9.90 17.19
N ASN A 214 -12.09 8.81 17.96
CA ASN A 214 -12.87 8.75 19.18
C ASN A 214 -12.23 9.57 20.31
N ASP A 215 -10.91 9.45 20.47
CA ASP A 215 -10.17 10.11 21.55
C ASP A 215 -10.00 11.61 21.30
N ALA A 216 -9.93 12.03 20.03
CA ALA A 216 -9.69 13.42 19.65
C ALA A 216 -10.95 14.30 19.63
N LYS A 217 -12.14 13.79 19.96
CA LYS A 217 -13.37 14.60 19.95
C LYS A 217 -13.25 15.81 20.89
N PRO A 218 -13.71 17.01 20.47
CA PRO A 218 -14.52 17.31 19.28
C PRO A 218 -13.75 17.50 17.98
N ALA A 219 -12.43 17.34 17.94
CA ALA A 219 -11.65 17.45 16.72
C ALA A 219 -12.03 16.37 15.69
N SER A 220 -11.90 16.71 14.42
CA SER A 220 -12.09 15.76 13.31
C SER A 220 -10.74 15.27 12.78
N LEU A 221 -10.63 13.95 12.59
CA LEU A 221 -9.49 13.33 11.94
C LEU A 221 -9.68 13.32 10.43
N ARG A 222 -8.62 13.61 9.69
CA ARG A 222 -8.49 13.33 8.26
C ARG A 222 -7.10 12.79 7.99
N THR A 223 -7.03 11.68 7.24
CA THR A 223 -5.76 11.11 6.81
C THR A 223 -5.69 11.12 5.29
N TYR A 224 -4.52 11.38 4.72
CA TYR A 224 -4.22 11.15 3.32
C TYR A 224 -3.04 10.19 3.24
N VAL A 225 -3.34 8.90 3.07
CA VAL A 225 -2.38 7.80 3.11
C VAL A 225 -1.64 7.77 4.45
N ASP A 226 -0.45 8.32 4.56
CA ASP A 226 0.43 8.40 5.73
C ASP A 226 0.41 9.76 6.44
N ASP A 227 -0.12 10.79 5.79
CA ASP A 227 -0.29 12.12 6.37
C ASP A 227 -1.58 12.20 7.20
N TRP A 228 -1.48 12.60 8.45
CA TRP A 228 -2.63 12.74 9.36
C TRP A 228 -2.86 14.19 9.74
N ARG A 229 -4.10 14.61 9.73
CA ARG A 229 -4.53 15.93 10.17
C ARG A 229 -5.66 15.81 11.19
N LEU A 230 -5.45 16.41 12.36
CA LEU A 230 -6.52 16.72 13.31
C LEU A 230 -6.95 18.19 13.11
N PHE A 231 -8.24 18.41 13.08
CA PHE A 231 -8.81 19.76 12.91
C PHE A 231 -9.88 19.98 13.98
N ALA A 232 -9.78 21.09 14.66
CA ALA A 232 -10.79 21.59 15.60
C ALA A 232 -11.14 23.04 15.27
N ALA A 233 -12.42 23.38 15.43
CA ALA A 233 -12.89 24.75 15.37
C ALA A 233 -13.59 25.10 16.68
N GLY A 234 -13.41 26.32 17.15
CA GLY A 234 -13.99 26.84 18.37
C GLY A 234 -14.27 28.32 18.25
N ARG A 235 -15.06 28.85 19.19
CA ARG A 235 -15.32 30.26 19.36
C ARG A 235 -14.33 30.89 20.31
#